data_7b4d7f48129f62a9441084f9d225a5a0
#
_entry.id   7b4d7f48129f62a9441084f9d225a5a0
#
_cell.length_a   1.000
_cell.length_b   1.000
_cell.length_c   1.000
_cell.angle_alpha   90.00
_cell.angle_beta   90.00
_cell.angle_gamma   90.00
#
_symmetry.space_group_name_H-M   'P 1'
#
loop_
_entity.id
_entity.type
_entity.pdbx_description
1 polymer ?
#
loop_
_entity_poly.entity_id
_entity_poly.type
_entity_poly.pdbx_seq_one_letter_code
_entity_poly.pdbx_strand_id
1 'polypeptide(L)'
;LSLKNDPNTPEVILKLSGILRYILYECNEKEVPLLKEWTYIENYIDLEKLRLSNPVKLELEAEIKNDEFQFAPLILMTFVENAFKHGLKNQDADTFITIKLYQEGKQMSFNVVNSKPPVVPKGAKERRGIGLENIKKRLELLYPDQYELDIKNTREVYQIDLQIDKS
;
A
#
# COMPACT_ATOMS: atom_id res chain seq x y z
N LEU A 1 -30.35 10.80 9.78
CA LEU A 1 -29.52 9.75 9.13
C LEU A 1 -30.42 8.93 8.23
N SER A 2 -30.55 9.36 6.97
CA SER A 2 -31.25 8.63 5.92
C SER A 2 -30.43 7.39 5.61
N LEU A 3 -30.88 6.22 6.05
CA LEU A 3 -30.54 4.91 5.54
C LEU A 3 -31.12 4.81 4.12
N LYS A 4 -30.55 5.53 3.17
CA LYS A 4 -30.77 5.23 1.77
C LYS A 4 -30.14 3.85 1.56
N ASN A 5 -30.90 2.91 1.05
CA ASN A 5 -30.43 1.64 0.51
C ASN A 5 -29.47 1.96 -0.67
N ASP A 6 -28.23 2.28 -0.35
CA ASP A 6 -27.18 2.36 -1.37
C ASP A 6 -26.91 0.91 -1.81
N PRO A 7 -27.07 0.58 -3.10
CA PRO A 7 -26.81 -0.77 -3.61
C PRO A 7 -25.39 -1.26 -3.34
N ASN A 8 -24.44 -0.35 -3.08
CA ASN A 8 -23.05 -0.68 -2.78
C ASN A 8 -22.80 -1.03 -1.30
N THR A 9 -23.77 -0.76 -0.40
CA THR A 9 -23.60 -0.99 1.05
C THR A 9 -23.19 -2.43 1.40
N PRO A 10 -23.77 -3.50 0.83
CA PRO A 10 -23.36 -4.88 1.13
C PRO A 10 -21.90 -5.17 0.74
N GLU A 11 -21.47 -4.67 -0.40
CA GLU A 11 -20.08 -4.85 -0.89
C GLU A 11 -19.08 -4.15 0.03
N VAL A 12 -19.37 -2.92 0.45
CA VAL A 12 -18.56 -2.16 1.41
C VAL A 12 -18.42 -2.90 2.74
N ILE A 13 -19.52 -3.46 3.26
CA ILE A 13 -19.52 -4.24 4.50
C ILE A 13 -18.64 -5.50 4.37
N LEU A 14 -18.72 -6.20 3.25
CA LEU A 14 -17.91 -7.39 3.00
C LEU A 14 -16.41 -7.04 2.92
N LYS A 15 -16.04 -5.97 2.24
CA LYS A 15 -14.64 -5.50 2.15
C LYS A 15 -14.11 -5.07 3.52
N LEU A 16 -14.90 -4.32 4.29
CA LEU A 16 -14.52 -3.93 5.64
C LEU A 16 -14.35 -5.15 6.56
N SER A 17 -15.26 -6.13 6.45
CA SER A 17 -15.15 -7.38 7.20
C SER A 17 -13.89 -8.18 6.83
N GLY A 18 -13.51 -8.19 5.54
CA GLY A 18 -12.26 -8.81 5.06
C GLY A 18 -11.02 -8.13 5.67
N ILE A 19 -11.01 -6.80 5.67
CA ILE A 19 -9.94 -5.99 6.28
C ILE A 19 -9.82 -6.28 7.78
N LEU A 20 -10.93 -6.25 8.50
CA LEU A 20 -10.93 -6.52 9.95
C LEU A 20 -10.46 -7.94 10.28
N ARG A 21 -10.90 -8.93 9.51
CA ARG A 21 -10.45 -10.32 9.70
C ARG A 21 -8.94 -10.45 9.48
N TYR A 22 -8.41 -9.83 8.43
CA TYR A 22 -6.97 -9.85 8.17
C TYR A 22 -6.19 -9.26 9.33
N ILE A 23 -6.57 -8.07 9.81
CA ILE A 23 -5.90 -7.39 10.92
C ILE A 23 -6.00 -8.20 12.24
N LEU A 24 -7.14 -8.82 12.52
CA LEU A 24 -7.37 -9.50 13.79
C LEU A 24 -6.73 -10.88 13.87
N TYR A 25 -6.63 -11.59 12.76
CA TYR A 25 -6.26 -13.00 12.77
C TYR A 25 -4.99 -13.32 11.97
N GLU A 26 -4.74 -12.63 10.87
CA GLU A 26 -3.67 -13.01 9.94
C GLU A 26 -2.38 -12.21 10.15
N CYS A 27 -2.45 -10.94 10.50
CA CYS A 27 -1.26 -10.09 10.68
C CYS A 27 -0.43 -10.44 11.94
N ASN A 28 -0.89 -11.37 12.79
CA ASN A 28 -0.13 -11.86 13.94
C ASN A 28 0.89 -12.95 13.58
N GLU A 29 0.78 -13.51 12.38
CA GLU A 29 1.73 -14.48 11.85
C GLU A 29 3.05 -13.80 11.45
N LYS A 30 4.16 -14.53 11.47
CA LYS A 30 5.46 -14.03 11.02
C LYS A 30 5.44 -13.70 9.54
N GLU A 31 4.82 -14.56 8.75
CA GLU A 31 4.62 -14.43 7.31
C GLU A 31 3.22 -14.96 6.93
N VAL A 32 2.66 -14.39 5.88
CA VAL A 32 1.39 -14.79 5.29
C VAL A 32 1.55 -14.99 3.78
N PRO A 33 0.68 -15.77 3.09
CA PRO A 33 0.69 -15.82 1.64
C PRO A 33 0.60 -14.42 1.03
N LEU A 34 1.51 -14.11 0.11
CA LEU A 34 1.57 -12.79 -0.55
C LEU A 34 0.23 -12.40 -1.19
N LEU A 35 -0.49 -13.39 -1.73
CA LEU A 35 -1.82 -13.17 -2.31
C LEU A 35 -2.82 -12.62 -1.28
N LYS A 36 -2.72 -13.00 -0.01
CA LYS A 36 -3.58 -12.45 1.06
C LYS A 36 -3.25 -10.99 1.36
N GLU A 37 -1.97 -10.66 1.43
CA GLU A 37 -1.52 -9.26 1.59
C GLU A 37 -2.02 -8.41 0.42
N TRP A 38 -1.92 -8.93 -0.81
CA TRP A 38 -2.43 -8.24 -1.99
C TRP A 38 -3.95 -8.03 -1.96
N THR A 39 -4.71 -9.07 -1.63
CA THR A 39 -6.17 -8.97 -1.49
C THR A 39 -6.58 -7.95 -0.42
N TYR A 40 -5.81 -7.86 0.66
CA TYR A 40 -6.01 -6.84 1.68
C TYR A 40 -5.80 -5.43 1.12
N ILE A 41 -4.73 -5.23 0.33
CA ILE A 41 -4.44 -3.97 -0.36
C ILE A 41 -5.57 -3.58 -1.32
N GLU A 42 -6.06 -4.51 -2.14
CA GLU A 42 -7.17 -4.28 -3.06
C GLU A 42 -8.44 -3.83 -2.31
N ASN A 43 -8.81 -4.52 -1.26
CA ASN A 43 -9.96 -4.15 -0.43
C ASN A 43 -9.83 -2.74 0.18
N TYR A 44 -8.64 -2.39 0.66
CA TYR A 44 -8.36 -1.06 1.16
C TYR A 44 -8.48 0.02 0.08
N ILE A 45 -7.88 -0.21 -1.07
CA ILE A 45 -7.92 0.73 -2.20
C ILE A 45 -9.36 0.96 -2.67
N ASP A 46 -10.16 -0.08 -2.73
CA ASP A 46 -11.57 0.03 -3.13
C ASP A 46 -12.38 0.86 -2.13
N LEU A 47 -12.11 0.75 -0.83
CA LEU A 47 -12.73 1.62 0.17
C LEU A 47 -12.24 3.07 0.06
N GLU A 48 -10.95 3.29 -0.19
CA GLU A 48 -10.41 4.64 -0.40
C GLU A 48 -11.02 5.29 -1.66
N LYS A 49 -11.23 4.54 -2.76
CA LYS A 49 -11.92 5.04 -3.97
C LYS A 49 -13.29 5.64 -3.66
N LEU A 50 -14.05 5.06 -2.74
CA LEU A 50 -15.36 5.58 -2.33
C LEU A 50 -15.30 6.94 -1.62
N ARG A 51 -14.13 7.30 -1.09
CA ARG A 51 -13.89 8.56 -0.37
C ARG A 51 -13.34 9.66 -1.28
N LEU A 52 -12.93 9.30 -2.50
CA LEU A 52 -12.38 10.27 -3.45
C LEU A 52 -13.48 11.16 -4.01
N SER A 53 -13.34 12.45 -3.83
CA SER A 53 -14.28 13.45 -4.35
C SER A 53 -13.95 13.85 -5.79
N ASN A 54 -12.70 13.68 -6.22
CA ASN A 54 -12.19 14.03 -7.53
C ASN A 54 -11.55 12.82 -8.21
N PRO A 55 -11.53 12.78 -9.55
CA PRO A 55 -10.89 11.70 -10.29
C PRO A 55 -9.37 11.71 -10.03
N VAL A 56 -8.87 10.61 -9.50
CA VAL A 56 -7.45 10.33 -9.30
C VAL A 56 -7.08 9.17 -10.23
N LYS A 57 -5.94 9.28 -10.91
CA LYS A 57 -5.44 8.20 -11.76
C LYS A 57 -4.85 7.11 -10.84
N LEU A 58 -5.59 6.03 -10.63
CA LEU A 58 -5.16 4.86 -9.86
C LEU A 58 -4.82 3.73 -10.81
N GLU A 59 -3.56 3.30 -10.80
CA GLU A 59 -3.08 2.13 -11.53
C GLU A 59 -2.66 1.06 -10.52
N LEU A 60 -3.27 -0.11 -10.61
CA LEU A 60 -3.04 -1.23 -9.73
C LEU A 60 -2.75 -2.47 -10.58
N GLU A 61 -1.58 -3.05 -10.42
CA GLU A 61 -1.13 -4.20 -11.21
C GLU A 61 -0.42 -5.22 -10.32
N ALA A 62 -0.81 -6.48 -10.41
CA ALA A 62 -0.13 -7.57 -9.73
C ALA A 62 0.02 -8.80 -10.63
N GLU A 63 1.19 -9.39 -10.58
CA GLU A 63 1.46 -10.70 -11.15
C GLU A 63 2.17 -11.55 -10.10
N ILE A 64 1.45 -12.51 -9.51
CA ILE A 64 1.94 -13.45 -8.51
C ILE A 64 1.95 -14.83 -9.17
N LYS A 65 3.13 -15.39 -9.45
CA LYS A 65 3.29 -16.68 -10.11
C LYS A 65 3.37 -17.87 -9.16
N ASN A 66 3.60 -17.60 -7.88
CA ASN A 66 3.67 -18.64 -6.86
C ASN A 66 2.74 -18.28 -5.68
N ASP A 67 1.60 -18.93 -5.60
CA ASP A 67 0.58 -18.71 -4.57
C ASP A 67 1.07 -19.08 -3.16
N GLU A 68 2.13 -19.89 -3.06
CA GLU A 68 2.72 -20.30 -1.77
C GLU A 68 3.79 -19.32 -1.27
N PHE A 69 4.13 -18.29 -2.05
CA PHE A 69 5.12 -17.31 -1.62
C PHE A 69 4.61 -16.56 -0.38
N GLN A 70 5.38 -16.67 0.70
CA GLN A 70 5.06 -16.04 1.99
C GLN A 70 5.77 -14.69 2.12
N PHE A 71 5.13 -13.73 2.77
CA PHE A 71 5.74 -12.43 3.06
C PHE A 71 5.25 -11.87 4.40
N ALA A 72 6.06 -11.04 5.04
CA ALA A 72 5.70 -10.42 6.32
C ALA A 72 4.49 -9.48 6.16
N PRO A 73 3.42 -9.67 6.95
CA PRO A 73 2.18 -8.92 6.79
C PRO A 73 2.36 -7.42 7.07
N LEU A 74 1.51 -6.59 6.44
CA LEU A 74 1.36 -5.14 6.62
C LEU A 74 2.58 -4.29 6.18
N ILE A 75 3.64 -4.87 5.64
CA ILE A 75 4.78 -4.10 5.12
C ILE A 75 4.36 -3.37 3.84
N LEU A 76 3.82 -4.11 2.86
CA LEU A 76 3.36 -3.53 1.60
C LEU A 76 2.23 -2.53 1.85
N MET A 77 1.28 -2.90 2.72
CA MET A 77 0.15 -2.05 3.08
C MET A 77 0.59 -0.70 3.63
N THR A 78 1.64 -0.65 4.45
CA THR A 78 2.13 0.63 5.00
C THR A 78 2.65 1.57 3.90
N PHE A 79 3.26 1.04 2.85
CA PHE A 79 3.67 1.85 1.71
C PHE A 79 2.47 2.38 0.93
N VAL A 80 1.43 1.55 0.74
CA VAL A 80 0.17 1.96 0.10
C VAL A 80 -0.52 3.06 0.90
N GLU A 81 -0.70 2.87 2.21
CA GLU A 81 -1.29 3.90 3.10
C GLU A 81 -0.54 5.24 3.01
N ASN A 82 0.79 5.18 2.99
CA ASN A 82 1.61 6.38 2.84
C ASN A 82 1.37 7.08 1.49
N ALA A 83 1.24 6.32 0.40
CA ALA A 83 0.95 6.88 -0.92
C ALA A 83 -0.42 7.58 -0.95
N PHE A 84 -1.46 6.98 -0.38
CA PHE A 84 -2.78 7.59 -0.28
C PHE A 84 -2.77 8.83 0.64
N LYS A 85 -2.15 8.74 1.81
CA LYS A 85 -2.07 9.84 2.78
C LYS A 85 -1.32 11.06 2.25
N HIS A 86 -0.28 10.85 1.45
CA HIS A 86 0.60 11.93 0.98
C HIS A 86 0.29 12.35 -0.45
N GLY A 87 -0.12 11.44 -1.32
CA GLY A 87 -0.47 11.70 -2.71
C GLY A 87 -1.80 12.41 -2.90
N LEU A 88 -2.77 12.17 -2.01
CA LEU A 88 -4.14 12.68 -2.15
C LEU A 88 -4.43 14.00 -1.39
N LYS A 89 -3.42 14.68 -0.87
CA LYS A 89 -3.64 15.93 -0.09
C LYS A 89 -4.25 17.06 -0.91
N ASN A 90 -3.93 17.14 -2.20
CA ASN A 90 -4.53 18.07 -3.15
C ASN A 90 -4.95 17.21 -4.35
N GLN A 91 -6.25 16.98 -4.49
CA GLN A 91 -6.81 16.19 -5.59
C GLN A 91 -6.92 17.06 -6.84
N ASP A 92 -5.80 17.33 -7.48
CA ASP A 92 -5.75 18.04 -8.77
C ASP A 92 -5.85 17.03 -9.92
N ALA A 93 -6.06 17.51 -11.14
CA ALA A 93 -6.23 16.69 -12.35
C ALA A 93 -5.02 15.77 -12.65
N ASP A 94 -3.84 16.12 -12.13
CA ASP A 94 -2.59 15.38 -12.32
C ASP A 94 -2.24 14.45 -11.14
N THR A 95 -3.14 14.31 -10.17
CA THR A 95 -2.94 13.42 -9.04
C THR A 95 -3.00 11.96 -9.49
N PHE A 96 -1.96 11.19 -9.17
CA PHE A 96 -1.90 9.77 -9.50
C PHE A 96 -1.26 8.95 -8.39
N ILE A 97 -1.63 7.67 -8.36
CA ILE A 97 -0.97 6.61 -7.57
C ILE A 97 -0.85 5.39 -8.47
N THR A 98 0.35 4.85 -8.58
CA THR A 98 0.64 3.60 -9.27
C THR A 98 1.22 2.60 -8.29
N ILE A 99 0.68 1.39 -8.26
CA ILE A 99 1.10 0.30 -7.38
C ILE A 99 1.31 -0.93 -8.24
N LYS A 100 2.52 -1.50 -8.21
CA LYS A 100 2.87 -2.68 -9.00
C LYS A 100 3.51 -3.74 -8.10
N LEU A 101 3.08 -4.97 -8.26
CA LEU A 101 3.62 -6.14 -7.57
C LEU A 101 3.95 -7.22 -8.60
N TYR A 102 5.16 -7.69 -8.59
CA TYR A 102 5.58 -8.84 -9.38
C TYR A 102 6.26 -9.86 -8.47
N GLN A 103 5.90 -11.14 -8.62
CA GLN A 103 6.50 -12.22 -7.85
C GLN A 103 6.73 -13.45 -8.75
N GLU A 104 7.94 -13.97 -8.76
CA GLU A 104 8.32 -15.20 -9.47
C GLU A 104 9.39 -15.97 -8.68
N GLY A 105 9.19 -17.28 -8.52
CA GLY A 105 10.12 -18.13 -7.80
C GLY A 105 10.32 -17.66 -6.35
N LYS A 106 11.53 -17.28 -6.00
CA LYS A 106 11.89 -16.74 -4.67
C LYS A 106 12.01 -15.22 -4.64
N GLN A 107 11.73 -14.55 -5.74
CA GLN A 107 11.88 -13.10 -5.90
C GLN A 107 10.53 -12.41 -5.91
N MET A 108 10.50 -11.21 -5.34
CA MET A 108 9.37 -10.29 -5.36
C MET A 108 9.87 -8.87 -5.58
N SER A 109 9.20 -8.12 -6.44
CA SER A 109 9.37 -6.66 -6.56
C SER A 109 8.04 -5.95 -6.29
N PHE A 110 8.10 -4.88 -5.52
CA PHE A 110 6.96 -4.04 -5.19
C PHE A 110 7.32 -2.58 -5.40
N ASN A 111 6.56 -1.90 -6.24
CA ASN A 111 6.75 -0.50 -6.56
C ASN A 111 5.49 0.30 -6.22
N VAL A 112 5.67 1.43 -5.56
CA VAL A 112 4.62 2.41 -5.31
C VAL A 112 5.12 3.78 -5.70
N VAL A 113 4.37 4.47 -6.55
CA VAL A 113 4.66 5.84 -6.96
C VAL A 113 3.42 6.69 -6.75
N ASN A 114 3.56 7.85 -6.13
CA ASN A 114 2.50 8.83 -6.05
C ASN A 114 2.98 10.23 -6.39
N SER A 115 2.10 11.01 -7.00
CA SER A 115 2.31 12.44 -7.19
C SER A 115 2.38 13.18 -5.86
N LYS A 116 3.07 14.31 -5.83
CA LYS A 116 3.13 15.21 -4.68
C LYS A 116 2.41 16.52 -5.02
N PRO A 117 1.74 17.15 -4.05
CA PRO A 117 1.13 18.44 -4.27
C PRO A 117 2.22 19.48 -4.62
N PRO A 118 1.95 20.39 -5.57
CA PRO A 118 2.91 21.38 -6.05
C PRO A 118 3.34 22.38 -4.98
N VAL A 119 2.58 22.54 -3.92
CA VAL A 119 2.86 23.47 -2.82
C VAL A 119 2.81 22.75 -1.49
N VAL A 120 3.95 22.64 -0.82
CA VAL A 120 3.99 22.23 0.59
C VAL A 120 3.65 23.46 1.43
N PRO A 121 2.60 23.46 2.27
CA PRO A 121 2.31 24.58 3.16
C PRO A 121 3.52 24.88 4.03
N LYS A 122 3.97 26.15 4.07
CA LYS A 122 5.05 26.59 4.95
C LYS A 122 4.64 26.27 6.39
N GLY A 123 5.40 25.42 7.06
CA GLY A 123 5.16 25.03 8.47
C GLY A 123 4.69 23.60 8.68
N ALA A 124 4.36 22.84 7.66
CA ALA A 124 4.21 21.40 7.80
C ALA A 124 5.60 20.79 8.05
N LYS A 125 5.97 20.61 9.31
CA LYS A 125 7.05 19.68 9.64
C LYS A 125 6.63 18.34 9.07
N GLU A 126 7.33 17.89 8.01
CA GLU A 126 7.26 16.49 7.61
C GLU A 126 7.57 15.69 8.87
N ARG A 127 6.55 15.09 9.46
CA ARG A 127 6.76 14.05 10.46
C ARG A 127 7.42 12.91 9.69
N ARG A 128 8.76 12.97 9.60
CA ARG A 128 9.58 11.91 9.04
C ARG A 128 9.13 10.63 9.71
N GLY A 129 8.43 9.90 8.99
CA GLY A 129 7.99 8.55 8.98
C GLY A 129 8.51 7.62 10.07
N ILE A 130 7.95 7.72 11.29
CA ILE A 130 8.05 6.65 12.28
C ILE A 130 7.69 5.30 11.61
N GLY A 131 6.71 5.31 10.69
CA GLY A 131 6.31 4.12 9.93
C GLY A 131 7.41 3.57 9.03
N LEU A 132 8.12 4.41 8.29
CA LEU A 132 9.17 3.97 7.37
C LEU A 132 10.40 3.42 8.10
N GLU A 133 10.80 4.06 9.21
CA GLU A 133 11.90 3.55 10.04
C GLU A 133 11.54 2.20 10.68
N ASN A 134 10.31 2.02 11.12
CA ASN A 134 9.82 0.74 11.64
C ASN A 134 9.82 -0.34 10.56
N ILE A 135 9.42 -0.02 9.32
CA ILE A 135 9.48 -0.97 8.21
C ILE A 135 10.91 -1.38 7.90
N LYS A 136 11.85 -0.44 7.84
CA LYS A 136 13.28 -0.75 7.61
C LYS A 136 13.81 -1.71 8.67
N LYS A 137 13.50 -1.45 9.95
CA LYS A 137 13.88 -2.35 11.04
C LYS A 137 13.25 -3.74 10.91
N ARG A 138 11.98 -3.81 10.50
CA ARG A 138 11.30 -5.10 10.27
C ARG A 138 11.91 -5.86 9.10
N LEU A 139 12.21 -5.18 7.99
CA LEU A 139 12.87 -5.80 6.83
C LEU A 139 14.26 -6.34 7.21
N GLU A 140 15.06 -5.54 7.91
CA GLU A 140 16.38 -5.97 8.39
C GLU A 140 16.32 -7.19 9.31
N LEU A 141 15.31 -7.24 10.19
CA LEU A 141 15.12 -8.35 11.13
C LEU A 141 14.61 -9.63 10.46
N LEU A 142 13.69 -9.49 9.48
CA LEU A 142 13.00 -10.62 8.88
C LEU A 142 13.66 -11.13 7.59
N TYR A 143 14.35 -10.26 6.87
CA TYR A 143 14.97 -10.50 5.57
C TYR A 143 16.41 -9.98 5.53
N PRO A 144 17.28 -10.36 6.51
CA PRO A 144 18.67 -9.89 6.52
C PRO A 144 19.37 -10.32 5.22
N ASP A 145 20.02 -9.36 4.55
CA ASP A 145 20.70 -9.55 3.26
C ASP A 145 19.81 -10.07 2.09
N GLN A 146 18.50 -10.05 2.27
CA GLN A 146 17.52 -10.57 1.29
C GLN A 146 16.58 -9.48 0.76
N TYR A 147 16.82 -8.21 1.08
CA TYR A 147 15.99 -7.11 0.58
C TYR A 147 16.82 -5.94 0.10
N GLU A 148 16.26 -5.22 -0.87
CA GLU A 148 16.70 -3.89 -1.28
C GLU A 148 15.51 -2.95 -1.20
N LEU A 149 15.71 -1.78 -0.59
CA LEU A 149 14.68 -0.74 -0.47
C LEU A 149 15.24 0.59 -0.93
N ASP A 150 14.79 1.04 -2.09
CA ASP A 150 15.09 2.37 -2.61
C ASP A 150 13.90 3.32 -2.45
N ILE A 151 14.19 4.56 -2.05
CA ILE A 151 13.19 5.59 -1.82
C ILE A 151 13.61 6.86 -2.52
N LYS A 152 12.86 7.25 -3.54
CA LYS A 152 13.06 8.50 -4.26
C LYS A 152 12.01 9.51 -3.83
N ASN A 153 12.49 10.62 -3.29
CA ASN A 153 11.65 11.72 -2.84
C ASN A 153 12.03 12.99 -3.59
N THR A 154 11.39 13.21 -4.73
CA THR A 154 11.60 14.40 -5.55
C THR A 154 10.58 15.49 -5.20
N ARG A 155 10.60 16.61 -5.92
CA ARG A 155 9.60 17.67 -5.77
C ARG A 155 8.22 17.24 -6.27
N GLU A 156 8.17 16.38 -7.28
CA GLU A 156 6.95 16.02 -8.02
C GLU A 156 6.37 14.68 -7.59
N VAL A 157 7.23 13.73 -7.23
CA VAL A 157 6.85 12.35 -6.93
C VAL A 157 7.54 11.81 -5.69
N TYR A 158 6.86 10.89 -5.03
CA TYR A 158 7.42 10.00 -4.03
C TYR A 158 7.32 8.57 -4.56
N GLN A 159 8.44 7.86 -4.57
CA GLN A 159 8.53 6.50 -5.10
C GLN A 159 9.22 5.59 -4.09
N ILE A 160 8.71 4.41 -3.96
CA ILE A 160 9.27 3.30 -3.17
C ILE A 160 9.45 2.12 -4.10
N ASP A 161 10.64 1.54 -4.08
CA ASP A 161 10.98 0.29 -4.75
C ASP A 161 11.50 -0.69 -3.69
N LEU A 162 10.77 -1.76 -3.46
CA LEU A 162 11.16 -2.87 -2.58
C LEU A 162 11.42 -4.11 -3.43
N GLN A 163 12.58 -4.71 -3.25
CA GLN A 163 12.91 -6.01 -3.82
C GLN A 163 13.20 -7.00 -2.70
N ILE A 164 12.72 -8.21 -2.85
CA ILE A 164 12.98 -9.34 -1.93
C ILE A 164 13.54 -10.49 -2.77
N ASP A 165 14.63 -11.07 -2.30
CA ASP A 165 15.21 -12.28 -2.86
C ASP A 165 15.48 -13.29 -1.73
N LYS A 166 14.68 -14.35 -1.68
CA LYS A 166 14.78 -15.44 -0.69
C LYS A 166 15.64 -16.61 -1.18
N SER A 167 16.47 -16.39 -2.22
CA SER A 167 17.34 -17.45 -2.76
C SER A 167 18.40 -17.95 -1.78
#